data_31a8666bf2929c6e0642e09c8036232d
#
_entry.id   31a8666bf2929c6e0642e09c8036232d
#
_cell.length_a   1.000
_cell.length_b   1.000
_cell.length_c   1.000
_cell.angle_alpha   90.00
_cell.angle_beta   90.00
_cell.angle_gamma   90.00
#
_symmetry.space_group_name_H-M   'P 1'
#
loop_
_entity.id
_entity.type
_entity.pdbx_description
1 polymer ?
#
loop_
_entity_poly.entity_id
_entity_poly.type
_entity_poly.pdbx_seq_one_letter_code
_entity_poly.pdbx_strand_id
1 'polypeptide(L)'
;MRIQDKQAHKPARDQIIYANLLIIGVWAGIVILFVTYSIYLFELMPVHVDTSFIPKVWNKGVGEYLEITHSPHGWGWVHLLLKGDFLNYLGFVLLALMTIICYLVLVRGYVRQKNWIFSAIAVLEIIVLSVAASGILGSGGH
;
A
#
# COMPACT_ATOMS: atom_id res chain seq x y z
N MET A 1 -50.76 -9.69 1.54
CA MET A 1 -49.44 -9.68 0.94
C MET A 1 -48.70 -8.46 1.47
N ARG A 2 -47.93 -8.64 2.53
CA ARG A 2 -47.18 -7.53 3.17
C ARG A 2 -46.00 -7.19 2.27
N ILE A 3 -46.05 -6.02 1.71
CA ILE A 3 -44.86 -5.37 1.13
C ILE A 3 -43.92 -5.14 2.29
N GLN A 4 -42.93 -6.02 2.42
CA GLN A 4 -41.84 -5.77 3.37
C GLN A 4 -41.14 -4.50 2.93
N ASP A 5 -41.30 -3.47 3.72
CA ASP A 5 -40.50 -2.26 3.69
C ASP A 5 -39.03 -2.64 3.46
N LYS A 6 -38.55 -2.31 2.28
CA LYS A 6 -37.12 -2.12 2.07
C LYS A 6 -36.69 -0.95 2.95
N GLN A 7 -36.51 -1.21 4.23
CA GLN A 7 -35.70 -0.33 5.05
C GLN A 7 -34.32 -0.31 4.38
N ALA A 8 -34.13 0.68 3.54
CA ALA A 8 -32.81 1.02 3.06
C ALA A 8 -31.95 1.17 4.31
N HIS A 9 -31.13 0.17 4.60
CA HIS A 9 -30.18 0.19 5.71
C HIS A 9 -29.30 1.41 5.47
N LYS A 10 -29.60 2.51 6.20
CA LYS A 10 -28.71 3.68 6.17
C LYS A 10 -27.35 3.19 6.62
N PRO A 11 -26.31 3.40 5.82
CA PRO A 11 -24.98 2.95 6.19
C PRO A 11 -24.58 3.55 7.53
N ALA A 12 -23.99 2.75 8.39
CA ALA A 12 -23.53 3.22 9.69
C ALA A 12 -22.53 4.37 9.49
N ARG A 13 -22.53 5.34 10.38
CA ARG A 13 -21.63 6.52 10.29
C ARG A 13 -20.17 6.12 10.08
N ASP A 14 -19.75 5.04 10.74
CA ASP A 14 -18.38 4.53 10.63
C ASP A 14 -18.07 4.00 9.22
N GLN A 15 -19.06 3.42 8.53
CA GLN A 15 -18.92 2.97 7.13
C GLN A 15 -18.78 4.16 6.16
N ILE A 16 -19.47 5.25 6.42
CA ILE A 16 -19.34 6.48 5.60
C ILE A 16 -17.97 7.10 5.80
N ILE A 17 -17.48 7.15 7.03
CA ILE A 17 -16.13 7.66 7.35
C ILE A 17 -15.07 6.80 6.66
N TYR A 18 -15.20 5.48 6.73
CA TYR A 18 -14.33 4.54 6.03
C TYR A 18 -14.32 4.79 4.52
N ALA A 19 -15.50 4.89 3.90
CA ALA A 19 -15.62 5.08 2.46
C ALA A 19 -14.99 6.42 2.00
N ASN A 20 -15.23 7.49 2.73
CA ASN A 20 -14.65 8.80 2.42
C ASN A 20 -13.12 8.79 2.58
N LEU A 21 -12.62 8.19 3.66
CA LEU A 21 -11.19 8.07 3.91
C LEU A 21 -10.51 7.25 2.81
N LEU A 22 -11.14 6.14 2.41
CA LEU A 22 -10.65 5.28 1.33
C LEU A 22 -10.58 6.03 0.00
N ILE A 23 -11.64 6.75 -0.37
CA ILE A 23 -11.67 7.53 -1.62
C ILE A 23 -10.55 8.59 -1.63
N ILE A 24 -10.43 9.35 -0.55
CA ILE A 24 -9.40 10.39 -0.44
C ILE A 24 -8.00 9.76 -0.52
N GLY A 25 -7.77 8.68 0.23
CA GLY A 25 -6.48 8.00 0.26
C GLY A 25 -6.09 7.40 -1.09
N VAL A 26 -7.03 6.75 -1.77
CA VAL A 26 -6.79 6.16 -3.09
C VAL A 26 -6.47 7.24 -4.12
N TRP A 27 -7.26 8.31 -4.19
CA TRP A 27 -6.99 9.41 -5.11
C TRP A 27 -5.66 10.10 -4.82
N ALA A 28 -5.35 10.36 -3.55
CA ALA A 28 -4.05 10.93 -3.16
C ALA A 28 -2.90 10.01 -3.58
N GLY A 29 -3.02 8.70 -3.33
CA GLY A 29 -2.01 7.72 -3.72
C GLY A 29 -1.80 7.65 -5.23
N ILE A 30 -2.89 7.61 -6.02
CA ILE A 30 -2.83 7.59 -7.48
C ILE A 30 -2.16 8.85 -8.02
N VAL A 31 -2.53 10.02 -7.50
CA VAL A 31 -1.92 11.29 -7.94
C VAL A 31 -0.43 11.30 -7.63
N ILE A 32 -0.03 10.87 -6.42
CA ILE A 32 1.39 10.77 -6.04
C ILE A 32 2.13 9.80 -6.97
N LEU A 33 1.57 8.61 -7.21
CA LEU A 33 2.16 7.65 -8.14
C LEU A 33 2.32 8.22 -9.55
N PHE A 34 1.31 8.92 -10.05
CA PHE A 34 1.38 9.53 -11.37
C PHE A 34 2.47 10.61 -11.46
N VAL A 35 2.56 11.46 -10.43
CA VAL A 35 3.57 12.52 -10.36
C VAL A 35 4.98 11.92 -10.24
N THR A 36 5.17 10.98 -9.32
CA THR A 36 6.49 10.35 -9.11
C THR A 36 6.95 9.54 -10.31
N TYR A 37 6.01 8.83 -10.96
CA TYR A 37 6.29 8.12 -12.21
C TYR A 37 6.67 9.07 -13.34
N SER A 38 6.00 10.23 -13.45
CA SER A 38 6.34 11.25 -14.43
C SER A 38 7.75 11.82 -14.19
N ILE A 39 8.10 12.08 -12.92
CA ILE A 39 9.46 12.52 -12.54
C ILE A 39 10.51 11.50 -12.98
N TYR A 40 10.23 10.22 -12.77
CA TYR A 40 11.10 9.12 -13.20
C TYR A 40 11.23 9.05 -14.73
N LEU A 41 10.10 9.13 -15.44
CA LEU A 41 10.05 9.00 -16.91
C LEU A 41 10.79 10.14 -17.63
N PHE A 42 10.68 11.35 -17.11
CA PHE A 42 11.36 12.54 -17.66
C PHE A 42 12.78 12.72 -17.13
N GLU A 43 13.28 11.76 -16.33
CA GLU A 43 14.65 11.79 -15.77
C GLU A 43 14.96 13.09 -15.03
N LEU A 44 13.94 13.68 -14.36
CA LEU A 44 14.09 14.94 -13.62
C LEU A 44 14.93 14.80 -12.36
N MET A 45 15.13 13.56 -11.89
CA MET A 45 15.94 13.22 -10.73
C MET A 45 16.95 12.12 -11.07
N PRO A 46 18.12 12.09 -10.42
CA PRO A 46 19.10 11.03 -10.65
C PRO A 46 18.47 9.68 -10.30
N VAL A 47 18.56 8.74 -11.23
CA VAL A 47 18.13 7.35 -11.05
C VAL A 47 19.21 6.53 -10.37
N HIS A 48 18.82 5.47 -9.65
CA HIS A 48 19.76 4.53 -9.06
C HIS A 48 20.21 3.50 -10.09
N VAL A 49 19.27 3.00 -10.90
CA VAL A 49 19.52 2.07 -11.99
C VAL A 49 19.20 2.75 -13.32
N ASP A 50 20.18 2.84 -14.20
CA ASP A 50 19.98 3.41 -15.55
C ASP A 50 18.93 2.61 -16.32
N THR A 51 17.96 3.29 -16.93
CA THR A 51 16.88 2.70 -17.70
C THR A 51 17.39 1.84 -18.86
N SER A 52 18.54 2.20 -19.45
CA SER A 52 19.20 1.45 -20.51
C SER A 52 19.80 0.11 -20.04
N PHE A 53 20.03 -0.02 -18.73
CA PHE A 53 20.60 -1.23 -18.12
C PHE A 53 19.55 -2.27 -17.76
N ILE A 54 18.31 -1.84 -17.47
CA ILE A 54 17.20 -2.70 -17.06
C ILE A 54 16.97 -3.88 -18.04
N PRO A 55 16.94 -3.69 -19.39
CA PRO A 55 16.73 -4.80 -20.32
C PRO A 55 17.82 -5.86 -20.29
N LYS A 56 19.01 -5.56 -19.77
CA LYS A 56 20.14 -6.49 -19.68
C LYS A 56 20.06 -7.41 -18.47
N VAL A 57 19.29 -7.01 -17.46
CA VAL A 57 19.21 -7.72 -16.15
C VAL A 57 17.81 -8.20 -15.80
N TRP A 58 16.80 -7.87 -16.58
CA TRP A 58 15.40 -8.20 -16.27
C TRP A 58 15.08 -9.70 -16.26
N ASN A 59 15.89 -10.52 -16.93
CA ASN A 59 15.77 -11.97 -16.96
C ASN A 59 16.52 -12.66 -15.82
N LYS A 60 17.16 -11.88 -14.93
CA LYS A 60 17.90 -12.38 -13.78
C LYS A 60 16.99 -12.67 -12.61
N GLY A 61 17.42 -13.56 -11.70
CA GLY A 61 16.74 -13.76 -10.42
C GLY A 61 16.81 -12.51 -9.55
N VAL A 62 15.85 -12.37 -8.62
CA VAL A 62 15.75 -11.18 -7.74
C VAL A 62 17.06 -10.94 -6.95
N GLY A 63 17.67 -12.01 -6.40
CA GLY A 63 18.94 -11.90 -5.67
C GLY A 63 20.07 -11.38 -6.53
N GLU A 64 20.25 -11.95 -7.72
CA GLU A 64 21.28 -11.55 -8.67
C GLU A 64 21.06 -10.11 -9.18
N TYR A 65 19.77 -9.72 -9.41
CA TYR A 65 19.43 -8.34 -9.76
C TYR A 65 19.82 -7.36 -8.68
N LEU A 66 19.49 -7.65 -7.42
CA LEU A 66 19.80 -6.77 -6.28
C LEU A 66 21.32 -6.62 -6.06
N GLU A 67 22.10 -7.70 -6.26
CA GLU A 67 23.56 -7.65 -6.18
C GLU A 67 24.16 -6.78 -7.30
N ILE A 68 23.76 -7.02 -8.55
CA ILE A 68 24.29 -6.30 -9.72
C ILE A 68 23.95 -4.82 -9.68
N THR A 69 22.75 -4.47 -9.23
CA THR A 69 22.27 -3.08 -9.16
C THR A 69 22.64 -2.39 -7.85
N HIS A 70 23.25 -3.10 -6.90
CA HIS A 70 23.49 -2.63 -5.53
C HIS A 70 22.23 -2.05 -4.88
N SER A 71 21.07 -2.64 -5.20
CA SER A 71 19.79 -2.21 -4.66
C SER A 71 19.62 -2.69 -3.23
N PRO A 72 19.09 -1.87 -2.33
CA PRO A 72 18.95 -2.22 -0.91
C PRO A 72 17.88 -3.28 -0.70
N HIS A 73 18.07 -4.11 0.31
CA HIS A 73 17.08 -5.08 0.77
C HIS A 73 16.13 -4.46 1.81
N GLY A 74 14.89 -4.95 1.84
CA GLY A 74 13.90 -4.56 2.84
C GLY A 74 13.64 -3.06 2.88
N TRP A 75 13.82 -2.43 4.02
CA TRP A 75 13.55 -1.01 4.25
C TRP A 75 14.69 -0.07 3.84
N GLY A 76 15.79 -0.57 3.28
CA GLY A 76 16.93 0.24 2.85
C GLY A 76 16.60 1.26 1.77
N TRP A 77 15.51 1.06 1.00
CA TRP A 77 15.05 2.01 -0.02
C TRP A 77 14.71 3.41 0.53
N VAL A 78 14.40 3.54 1.83
CA VAL A 78 14.09 4.83 2.47
C VAL A 78 15.24 5.82 2.32
N HIS A 79 16.48 5.36 2.36
CA HIS A 79 17.66 6.21 2.15
C HIS A 79 17.83 6.65 0.70
N LEU A 80 17.18 5.96 -0.23
CA LEU A 80 17.25 6.23 -1.67
C LEU A 80 16.02 6.99 -2.20
N LEU A 81 15.15 7.51 -1.33
CA LEU A 81 13.97 8.30 -1.72
C LEU A 81 14.28 9.53 -2.58
N LEU A 82 15.54 10.02 -2.53
CA LEU A 82 16.00 11.11 -3.39
C LEU A 82 16.37 10.65 -4.82
N LYS A 83 16.29 9.35 -5.08
CA LYS A 83 16.44 8.78 -6.43
C LYS A 83 15.07 8.65 -7.09
N GLY A 84 14.98 9.00 -8.37
CA GLY A 84 13.72 9.04 -9.12
C GLY A 84 13.00 7.70 -9.18
N ASP A 85 13.73 6.60 -9.28
CA ASP A 85 13.22 5.23 -9.29
C ASP A 85 12.63 4.79 -7.93
N PHE A 86 13.25 5.20 -6.81
CA PHE A 86 12.77 4.88 -5.47
C PHE A 86 11.66 5.82 -4.97
N LEU A 87 11.56 7.03 -5.54
CA LEU A 87 10.53 7.98 -5.17
C LEU A 87 9.11 7.42 -5.40
N ASN A 88 8.95 6.55 -6.40
CA ASN A 88 7.66 5.91 -6.71
C ASN A 88 7.18 4.96 -5.59
N TYR A 89 8.10 4.40 -4.79
CA TYR A 89 7.75 3.58 -3.62
C TYR A 89 6.95 4.36 -2.59
N LEU A 90 7.12 5.67 -2.51
CA LEU A 90 6.36 6.53 -1.59
C LEU A 90 4.85 6.42 -1.85
N GLY A 91 4.42 6.38 -3.11
CA GLY A 91 3.02 6.21 -3.47
C GLY A 91 2.47 4.85 -3.05
N PHE A 92 3.23 3.76 -3.24
CA PHE A 92 2.82 2.42 -2.79
C PHE A 92 2.72 2.33 -1.28
N VAL A 93 3.69 2.87 -0.55
CA VAL A 93 3.68 2.89 0.92
C VAL A 93 2.50 3.70 1.45
N LEU A 94 2.19 4.84 0.83
CA LEU A 94 1.04 5.65 1.20
C LEU A 94 -0.27 4.89 1.01
N LEU A 95 -0.46 4.20 -0.12
CA LEU A 95 -1.64 3.36 -0.35
C LEU A 95 -1.74 2.23 0.68
N ALA A 96 -0.65 1.57 1.01
CA ALA A 96 -0.62 0.51 2.02
C ALA A 96 -0.97 1.04 3.42
N LEU A 97 -0.42 2.19 3.81
CA LEU A 97 -0.75 2.84 5.08
C LEU A 97 -2.21 3.26 5.15
N MET A 98 -2.76 3.79 4.06
CA MET A 98 -4.19 4.15 4.00
C MET A 98 -5.09 2.94 4.21
N THR A 99 -4.72 1.76 3.69
CA THR A 99 -5.45 0.52 3.93
C THR A 99 -5.47 0.18 5.43
N ILE A 100 -4.33 0.23 6.10
CA ILE A 100 -4.25 -0.02 7.55
C ILE A 100 -5.10 0.98 8.33
N ILE A 101 -5.03 2.27 8.01
CA ILE A 101 -5.83 3.32 8.65
C ILE A 101 -7.33 3.06 8.46
N CYS A 102 -7.74 2.67 7.27
CA CYS A 102 -9.13 2.31 6.96
C CYS A 102 -9.61 1.12 7.81
N TYR A 103 -8.79 0.08 7.97
CA TYR A 103 -9.13 -1.05 8.85
C TYR A 103 -9.21 -0.66 10.32
N LEU A 104 -8.37 0.24 10.80
CA LEU A 104 -8.47 0.76 12.18
C LEU A 104 -9.81 1.47 12.43
N VAL A 105 -10.30 2.23 11.44
CA VAL A 105 -11.62 2.86 11.51
C VAL A 105 -12.73 1.80 11.58
N LEU A 106 -12.63 0.73 10.78
CA LEU A 106 -13.60 -0.38 10.80
C LEU A 106 -13.58 -1.13 12.13
N VAL A 107 -12.40 -1.45 12.67
CA VAL A 107 -12.27 -2.10 13.98
C VAL A 107 -12.99 -1.29 15.05
N ARG A 108 -12.74 0.03 15.08
CA ARG A 108 -13.43 0.92 16.02
C ARG A 108 -14.95 0.87 15.87
N GLY A 109 -15.45 0.87 14.63
CA GLY A 109 -16.89 0.78 14.34
C GLY A 109 -17.49 -0.54 14.80
N TYR A 110 -16.84 -1.66 14.51
CA TYR A 110 -17.32 -2.99 14.90
C TYR A 110 -17.28 -3.23 16.40
N VAL A 111 -16.24 -2.75 17.09
CA VAL A 111 -16.16 -2.81 18.57
C VAL A 111 -17.32 -2.03 19.21
N ARG A 112 -17.63 -0.82 18.70
CA ARG A 112 -18.75 -0.02 19.20
C ARG A 112 -20.12 -0.69 18.99
N GLN A 113 -20.26 -1.44 17.86
CA GLN A 113 -21.47 -2.20 17.55
C GLN A 113 -21.50 -3.56 18.25
N LYS A 114 -20.50 -3.91 19.07
CA LYS A 114 -20.33 -5.21 19.75
C LYS A 114 -20.30 -6.40 18.78
N ASN A 115 -19.88 -6.17 17.53
CA ASN A 115 -19.70 -7.19 16.50
C ASN A 115 -18.29 -7.80 16.59
N TRP A 116 -18.11 -8.66 17.58
CA TRP A 116 -16.80 -9.23 17.91
C TRP A 116 -16.18 -10.05 16.78
N ILE A 117 -17.01 -10.76 15.98
CA ILE A 117 -16.52 -11.58 14.85
C ILE A 117 -15.88 -10.70 13.80
N PHE A 118 -16.56 -9.66 13.33
CA PHE A 118 -16.02 -8.73 12.32
C PHE A 118 -14.85 -7.92 12.85
N SER A 119 -14.87 -7.57 14.15
CA SER A 119 -13.74 -6.92 14.78
C SER A 119 -12.49 -7.82 14.79
N ALA A 120 -12.65 -9.10 15.13
CA ALA A 120 -11.54 -10.06 15.12
C ALA A 120 -10.95 -10.25 13.71
N ILE A 121 -11.80 -10.35 12.67
CA ILE A 121 -11.37 -10.45 11.28
C ILE A 121 -10.58 -9.21 10.87
N ALA A 122 -11.07 -8.02 11.17
CA ALA A 122 -10.39 -6.77 10.81
C ALA A 122 -9.05 -6.60 11.54
N VAL A 123 -8.95 -7.02 12.81
CA VAL A 123 -7.69 -7.02 13.56
C VAL A 123 -6.69 -8.02 12.96
N LEU A 124 -7.16 -9.22 12.59
CA LEU A 124 -6.32 -10.21 11.93
C LEU A 124 -5.75 -9.68 10.61
N GLU A 125 -6.58 -8.99 9.82
CA GLU A 125 -6.17 -8.35 8.57
C GLU A 125 -5.05 -7.32 8.80
N ILE A 126 -5.20 -6.45 9.81
CA ILE A 126 -4.16 -5.48 10.19
C ILE A 126 -2.85 -6.18 10.56
N ILE A 127 -2.93 -7.28 11.32
CA ILE A 127 -1.74 -8.05 11.73
C ILE A 127 -1.05 -8.63 10.49
N VAL A 128 -1.80 -9.27 9.58
CA VAL A 128 -1.27 -9.86 8.34
C VAL A 128 -0.61 -8.78 7.47
N LEU A 129 -1.29 -7.65 7.26
CA LEU A 129 -0.74 -6.52 6.48
C LEU A 129 0.53 -5.94 7.13
N SER A 130 0.54 -5.81 8.45
CA SER A 130 1.71 -5.29 9.17
C SER A 130 2.90 -6.23 9.10
N VAL A 131 2.67 -7.54 9.22
CA VAL A 131 3.71 -8.57 9.07
C VAL A 131 4.23 -8.60 7.64
N ALA A 132 3.36 -8.52 6.64
CA ALA A 132 3.75 -8.43 5.24
C ALA A 132 4.58 -7.18 4.96
N ALA A 133 4.16 -6.02 5.49
CA ALA A 133 4.88 -4.76 5.33
C ALA A 133 6.22 -4.72 6.07
N SER A 134 6.39 -5.50 7.14
CA SER A 134 7.66 -5.54 7.90
C SER A 134 8.84 -6.12 7.11
N GLY A 135 8.57 -6.84 6.01
CA GLY A 135 9.58 -7.49 5.19
C GLY A 135 10.13 -8.80 5.78
N ILE A 136 9.65 -9.22 6.97
CA ILE A 136 10.11 -10.45 7.63
C ILE A 136 9.86 -11.68 6.75
N LEU A 137 8.73 -11.72 6.05
CA LEU A 137 8.36 -12.81 5.16
C LEU A 137 9.09 -12.75 3.80
N GLY A 138 9.56 -11.57 3.39
CA GLY A 138 10.24 -11.38 2.10
C GLY A 138 11.73 -11.71 2.12
N SER A 139 12.35 -11.86 3.29
CA SER A 139 13.78 -12.15 3.39
C SER A 139 14.12 -13.62 3.22
N GLY A 140 13.15 -14.48 2.99
CA GLY A 140 13.33 -15.93 2.81
C GLY A 140 13.28 -16.42 1.36
N GLY A 141 13.17 -15.55 0.39
CA GLY A 141 13.22 -15.90 -1.02
C GLY A 141 14.66 -16.01 -1.51
N HIS A 142 15.18 -17.20 -1.60
CA HIS A 142 16.43 -17.54 -2.28
C HIS A 142 16.31 -17.35 -3.77
#